data_e1b0d27890d89baa674c65de3088ea01
#
_entry.id   e1b0d27890d89baa674c65de3088ea01
#
_cell.length_a   1.000
_cell.length_b   1.000
_cell.length_c   1.000
_cell.angle_alpha   90.00
_cell.angle_beta   90.00
_cell.angle_gamma   90.00
#
_symmetry.space_group_name_H-M   'P 1'
#
loop_
_entity.id
_entity.type
_entity.pdbx_description
1 polymer ?
#
loop_
_entity_poly.entity_id
_entity_poly.type
_entity_poly.pdbx_seq_one_letter_code
_entity_poly.pdbx_strand_id
1 'polypeptide(L)'
;MLLPASCEVAEIRFSEVGLMTKTTLQIVKEMEQALERAEVDCSEYFHDDFDWVANFGCGTKRGLDEFERAWYKPFRDAFGDRHFATEHYLEDGNWAACFGHCEATHHGDFMGIAPTGKRIKIPYIDFWRVEDGKIAENRVSVDFPAILAQLGQDIFNGKGWDQLDSKPPKNASLSFA
;
A
#
# COMPACT_ATOMS: atom_id res chain seq x y z
N MET A 1 -12.58 76.70 15.71
CA MET A 1 -12.49 76.14 14.38
C MET A 1 -11.71 74.89 14.49
N LEU A 2 -12.40 73.78 14.74
CA LEU A 2 -11.84 72.45 14.99
C LEU A 2 -12.05 71.62 13.71
N LEU A 3 -10.97 71.08 13.18
CA LEU A 3 -10.97 70.09 12.09
C LEU A 3 -11.27 68.69 12.62
N PRO A 4 -12.01 67.85 11.94
CA PRO A 4 -12.34 66.50 12.36
C PRO A 4 -11.18 65.53 12.09
N ALA A 5 -11.00 64.60 13.02
CA ALA A 5 -10.05 63.49 12.94
C ALA A 5 -10.46 62.51 11.81
N SER A 6 -9.51 62.22 10.95
CA SER A 6 -9.60 61.16 9.94
C SER A 6 -9.66 59.79 10.61
N CYS A 7 -10.74 59.09 10.36
CA CYS A 7 -10.89 57.67 10.72
C CYS A 7 -10.09 56.83 9.73
N GLU A 8 -8.93 56.29 10.14
CA GLU A 8 -8.22 55.26 9.40
C GLU A 8 -8.97 53.95 9.54
N VAL A 9 -9.57 53.54 8.43
CA VAL A 9 -10.13 52.17 8.31
C VAL A 9 -8.95 51.19 8.15
N ALA A 10 -8.70 50.39 9.18
CA ALA A 10 -7.74 49.32 9.12
C ALA A 10 -8.23 48.28 8.09
N GLU A 11 -7.55 48.20 6.96
CA GLU A 11 -7.70 47.08 6.02
C GLU A 11 -7.26 45.78 6.70
N ILE A 12 -8.23 44.99 7.07
CA ILE A 12 -7.99 43.59 7.47
C ILE A 12 -7.56 42.84 6.21
N ARG A 13 -6.26 42.64 6.06
CA ARG A 13 -5.73 41.72 5.05
C ARG A 13 -6.15 40.30 5.42
N PHE A 14 -7.13 39.75 4.69
CA PHE A 14 -7.33 38.35 4.56
C PHE A 14 -6.17 37.74 3.73
N SER A 15 -5.09 37.39 4.38
CA SER A 15 -4.03 36.60 3.78
C SER A 15 -3.76 35.38 4.67
N GLU A 16 -3.77 34.25 4.02
CA GLU A 16 -3.44 32.91 4.49
C GLU A 16 -4.65 32.06 4.89
N VAL A 17 -5.41 31.65 3.86
CA VAL A 17 -5.91 30.30 3.82
C VAL A 17 -4.66 29.43 3.71
N GLY A 18 -4.09 29.02 4.85
CA GLY A 18 -3.00 28.06 4.92
C GLY A 18 -3.47 26.81 4.17
N LEU A 19 -2.80 26.48 3.08
CA LEU A 19 -2.96 25.19 2.43
C LEU A 19 -2.64 24.17 3.53
N MET A 20 -3.69 23.50 4.06
CA MET A 20 -3.48 22.46 5.06
C MET A 20 -2.69 21.35 4.37
N THR A 21 -1.39 21.28 4.69
CA THR A 21 -0.55 20.18 4.21
C THR A 21 -1.12 18.87 4.76
N LYS A 22 -1.33 17.89 3.86
CA LYS A 22 -1.81 16.57 4.26
C LYS A 22 -0.83 15.93 5.23
N THR A 23 -1.33 15.18 6.20
CA THR A 23 -0.47 14.35 7.06
C THR A 23 0.11 13.19 6.26
N THR A 24 1.19 12.60 6.76
CA THR A 24 1.79 11.38 6.19
C THR A 24 0.74 10.28 5.99
N LEU A 25 -0.10 10.06 7.00
CA LEU A 25 -1.15 9.04 6.95
C LEU A 25 -2.24 9.36 5.91
N GLN A 26 -2.61 10.63 5.73
CA GLN A 26 -3.57 11.03 4.70
C GLN A 26 -3.04 10.72 3.29
N ILE A 27 -1.75 10.99 3.04
CA ILE A 27 -1.10 10.71 1.76
C ILE A 27 -1.08 9.20 1.50
N VAL A 28 -0.69 8.39 2.48
CA VAL A 28 -0.66 6.93 2.36
C VAL A 28 -2.05 6.36 2.07
N LYS A 29 -3.09 6.79 2.78
CA LYS A 29 -4.47 6.32 2.54
C LYS A 29 -5.00 6.70 1.17
N GLU A 30 -4.71 7.90 0.69
CA GLU A 30 -5.10 8.32 -0.65
C GLU A 30 -4.38 7.50 -1.73
N MET A 31 -3.10 7.22 -1.54
CA MET A 31 -2.33 6.36 -2.42
C MET A 31 -2.90 4.93 -2.45
N GLU A 32 -3.17 4.30 -1.30
CA GLU A 32 -3.79 2.96 -1.26
C GLU A 32 -5.12 2.93 -2.03
N GLN A 33 -6.01 3.89 -1.79
CA GLN A 33 -7.27 4.00 -2.53
C GLN A 33 -7.07 4.19 -4.04
N ALA A 34 -6.01 4.92 -4.43
CA ALA A 34 -5.67 5.07 -5.84
C ALA A 34 -5.21 3.75 -6.46
N LEU A 35 -4.39 2.97 -5.75
CA LEU A 35 -3.86 1.69 -6.24
C LEU A 35 -4.92 0.59 -6.41
N GLU A 36 -6.12 0.73 -5.84
CA GLU A 36 -7.26 -0.16 -6.12
C GLU A 36 -7.77 -0.01 -7.55
N ARG A 37 -7.64 1.16 -8.15
CA ARG A 37 -8.14 1.42 -9.50
C ARG A 37 -7.39 0.58 -10.54
N ALA A 38 -8.07 0.27 -11.64
CA ALA A 38 -7.49 -0.49 -12.75
C ALA A 38 -6.31 0.27 -13.40
N GLU A 39 -6.42 1.59 -13.47
CA GLU A 39 -5.38 2.48 -13.98
C GLU A 39 -5.14 3.60 -12.97
N VAL A 40 -3.87 3.89 -12.70
CA VAL A 40 -3.42 4.98 -11.85
C VAL A 40 -2.09 5.52 -12.39
N ASP A 41 -1.95 6.82 -12.38
CA ASP A 41 -0.66 7.48 -12.58
C ASP A 41 0.09 7.46 -11.25
N CYS A 42 1.04 6.55 -11.12
CA CYS A 42 1.83 6.40 -9.90
C CYS A 42 2.67 7.66 -9.61
N SER A 43 3.02 8.47 -10.62
CA SER A 43 3.80 9.70 -10.43
C SER A 43 3.06 10.77 -9.62
N GLU A 44 1.73 10.67 -9.50
CA GLU A 44 0.94 11.54 -8.61
C GLU A 44 1.23 11.29 -7.12
N TYR A 45 1.61 10.05 -6.77
CA TYR A 45 1.74 9.59 -5.38
C TYR A 45 3.18 9.29 -4.96
N PHE A 46 4.05 8.96 -5.93
CA PHE A 46 5.42 8.50 -5.66
C PHE A 46 6.44 9.48 -6.26
N HIS A 47 7.61 9.55 -5.62
CA HIS A 47 8.78 10.21 -6.20
C HIS A 47 9.38 9.39 -7.35
N ASP A 48 10.04 10.06 -8.30
CA ASP A 48 10.70 9.38 -9.42
C ASP A 48 11.82 8.46 -8.96
N ASP A 49 12.51 8.83 -7.88
CA ASP A 49 13.59 8.06 -7.22
C ASP A 49 13.09 7.18 -6.07
N PHE A 50 11.79 6.88 -6.03
CA PHE A 50 11.14 6.03 -5.05
C PHE A 50 11.84 4.69 -4.86
N ASP A 51 12.10 4.31 -3.61
CA ASP A 51 12.66 3.02 -3.25
C ASP A 51 11.58 2.06 -2.71
N TRP A 52 11.39 0.96 -3.41
CA TRP A 52 10.53 -0.15 -2.96
C TRP A 52 11.39 -1.31 -2.48
N VAL A 53 11.43 -1.53 -1.17
CA VAL A 53 12.26 -2.54 -0.52
C VAL A 53 11.37 -3.62 0.07
N ALA A 54 11.37 -4.79 -0.55
CA ALA A 54 10.49 -5.88 -0.14
C ALA A 54 11.27 -7.13 0.32
N ASN A 55 10.53 -8.07 0.87
CA ASN A 55 11.06 -9.35 1.35
C ASN A 55 11.53 -10.26 0.21
N PHE A 56 12.15 -11.38 0.60
CA PHE A 56 12.62 -12.42 -0.32
C PHE A 56 11.46 -12.91 -1.22
N GLY A 57 11.75 -13.02 -2.52
CA GLY A 57 10.79 -13.34 -3.57
C GLY A 57 10.27 -12.10 -4.31
N CYS A 58 10.11 -10.97 -3.65
CA CYS A 58 9.73 -9.69 -4.26
C CYS A 58 10.95 -8.89 -4.73
N GLY A 59 12.02 -8.90 -3.93
CA GLY A 59 13.25 -8.13 -4.20
C GLY A 59 13.11 -6.63 -3.94
N THR A 60 14.07 -5.85 -4.42
CA THR A 60 14.09 -4.38 -4.30
C THR A 60 13.93 -3.76 -5.68
N LYS A 61 13.19 -2.66 -5.77
CA LYS A 61 13.03 -1.85 -6.98
C LYS A 61 13.52 -0.44 -6.69
N ARG A 62 14.35 0.10 -7.58
CA ARG A 62 14.96 1.42 -7.49
C ARG A 62 14.38 2.34 -8.55
N GLY A 63 13.72 3.38 -8.10
CA GLY A 63 12.98 4.30 -8.96
C GLY A 63 11.60 3.81 -9.34
N LEU A 64 10.73 4.76 -9.65
CA LEU A 64 9.33 4.52 -9.98
C LEU A 64 9.17 3.65 -11.22
N ASP A 65 9.96 3.87 -12.26
CA ASP A 65 9.92 3.07 -13.50
C ASP A 65 10.19 1.57 -13.23
N GLU A 66 11.17 1.25 -12.38
CA GLU A 66 11.47 -0.14 -12.06
C GLU A 66 10.37 -0.76 -11.21
N PHE A 67 9.84 -0.02 -10.25
CA PHE A 67 8.70 -0.45 -9.44
C PHE A 67 7.48 -0.78 -10.31
N GLU A 68 7.10 0.12 -11.22
CA GLU A 68 5.96 -0.10 -12.10
C GLU A 68 6.17 -1.30 -13.02
N ARG A 69 7.33 -1.39 -13.68
CA ARG A 69 7.63 -2.45 -14.64
C ARG A 69 7.81 -3.82 -14.00
N ALA A 70 8.48 -3.89 -12.85
CA ALA A 70 8.96 -5.16 -12.28
C ALA A 70 8.18 -5.62 -11.04
N TRP A 71 7.23 -4.82 -10.55
CA TRP A 71 6.34 -5.20 -9.46
C TRP A 71 4.89 -4.83 -9.74
N TYR A 72 4.57 -3.54 -9.87
CA TYR A 72 3.20 -3.07 -9.86
C TYR A 72 2.38 -3.59 -11.05
N LYS A 73 2.94 -3.50 -12.27
CA LYS A 73 2.26 -4.01 -13.46
C LYS A 73 2.10 -5.53 -13.44
N PRO A 74 3.15 -6.36 -13.18
CA PRO A 74 2.98 -7.81 -13.05
C PRO A 74 1.98 -8.20 -11.96
N PHE A 75 1.95 -7.50 -10.85
CA PHE A 75 0.99 -7.75 -9.78
C PHE A 75 -0.45 -7.49 -10.23
N ARG A 76 -0.68 -6.39 -10.92
CA ARG A 76 -2.00 -6.06 -11.50
C ARG A 76 -2.42 -7.05 -12.59
N ASP A 77 -1.48 -7.49 -13.42
CA ASP A 77 -1.75 -8.45 -14.47
C ASP A 77 -2.12 -9.83 -13.90
N ALA A 78 -1.58 -10.19 -12.73
CA ALA A 78 -1.90 -11.44 -12.04
C ALA A 78 -3.18 -11.38 -11.20
N PHE A 79 -3.45 -10.22 -10.56
CA PHE A 79 -4.50 -10.07 -9.55
C PHE A 79 -5.43 -8.88 -9.85
N GLY A 80 -6.67 -9.18 -10.23
CA GLY A 80 -7.71 -8.19 -10.48
C GLY A 80 -8.68 -8.01 -9.32
N ASP A 81 -9.62 -7.07 -9.48
CA ASP A 81 -10.65 -6.74 -8.50
C ASP A 81 -10.07 -6.52 -7.09
N ARG A 82 -8.96 -5.77 -7.04
CA ARG A 82 -8.22 -5.53 -5.80
C ARG A 82 -9.01 -4.63 -4.86
N HIS A 83 -8.95 -5.00 -3.58
CA HIS A 83 -9.45 -4.20 -2.47
C HIS A 83 -8.48 -4.31 -1.31
N PHE A 84 -7.94 -3.18 -0.84
CA PHE A 84 -7.05 -3.13 0.32
C PHE A 84 -7.87 -3.07 1.61
N ALA A 85 -7.95 -4.19 2.31
CA ALA A 85 -8.54 -4.28 3.64
C ALA A 85 -7.45 -4.03 4.69
N THR A 86 -6.98 -2.78 4.77
CA THR A 86 -5.99 -2.38 5.78
C THR A 86 -6.66 -2.29 7.14
N GLU A 87 -6.18 -3.09 8.09
CA GLU A 87 -6.80 -3.27 9.40
C GLU A 87 -6.35 -2.21 10.39
N HIS A 88 -5.09 -1.77 10.31
CA HIS A 88 -4.53 -0.82 11.25
C HIS A 88 -3.46 0.06 10.63
N TYR A 89 -3.40 1.32 11.09
CA TYR A 89 -2.42 2.31 10.69
C TYR A 89 -1.73 2.93 11.90
N LEU A 90 -0.46 3.25 11.74
CA LEU A 90 0.35 4.04 12.67
C LEU A 90 1.02 5.17 11.92
N GLU A 91 1.25 6.30 12.56
CA GLU A 91 1.99 7.44 12.01
C GLU A 91 3.04 7.89 13.02
N ASP A 92 4.26 8.12 12.54
CA ASP A 92 5.36 8.69 13.32
C ASP A 92 6.18 9.62 12.42
N GLY A 93 5.97 10.91 12.56
CA GLY A 93 6.62 11.94 11.76
C GLY A 93 6.31 11.77 10.25
N ASN A 94 7.35 11.56 9.46
CA ASN A 94 7.22 11.32 8.02
C ASN A 94 7.10 9.84 7.64
N TRP A 95 6.91 8.95 8.61
CA TRP A 95 6.63 7.55 8.41
C TRP A 95 5.18 7.21 8.76
N ALA A 96 4.58 6.34 7.96
CA ALA A 96 3.37 5.62 8.32
C ALA A 96 3.60 4.13 8.17
N ALA A 97 2.96 3.34 9.03
CA ALA A 97 2.98 1.89 8.94
C ALA A 97 1.55 1.36 8.90
N CYS A 98 1.36 0.25 8.23
CA CYS A 98 0.07 -0.43 8.21
C CYS A 98 0.25 -1.93 8.06
N PHE A 99 -0.78 -2.67 8.42
CA PHE A 99 -0.91 -4.08 8.09
C PHE A 99 -2.36 -4.40 7.70
N GLY A 100 -2.50 -5.44 6.92
CA GLY A 100 -3.79 -5.89 6.42
C GLY A 100 -3.63 -6.92 5.32
N HIS A 101 -4.59 -6.99 4.44
CA HIS A 101 -4.52 -7.84 3.26
C HIS A 101 -5.19 -7.18 2.07
N CYS A 102 -4.65 -7.46 0.88
CA CYS A 102 -5.34 -7.15 -0.36
C CYS A 102 -6.21 -8.34 -0.76
N GLU A 103 -7.51 -8.14 -0.91
CA GLU A 103 -8.39 -9.11 -1.53
C GLU A 103 -8.33 -8.95 -3.05
N ALA A 104 -8.10 -10.04 -3.76
CA ALA A 104 -7.98 -10.00 -5.21
C ALA A 104 -8.42 -11.31 -5.88
N THR A 105 -8.76 -11.22 -7.17
CA THR A 105 -9.05 -12.40 -8.00
C THR A 105 -7.80 -12.77 -8.79
N HIS A 106 -7.32 -14.02 -8.67
CA HIS A 106 -6.21 -14.54 -9.47
C HIS A 106 -6.65 -14.81 -10.91
N HIS A 107 -6.37 -13.88 -11.81
CA HIS A 107 -6.83 -13.92 -13.20
C HIS A 107 -5.71 -13.95 -14.25
N GLY A 108 -4.45 -13.75 -13.87
CA GLY A 108 -3.28 -13.82 -14.74
C GLY A 108 -2.24 -14.81 -14.22
N ASP A 109 -1.13 -14.99 -14.94
CA ASP A 109 -0.03 -15.82 -14.46
C ASP A 109 0.60 -15.21 -13.20
N PHE A 110 0.84 -16.04 -12.20
CA PHE A 110 1.60 -15.67 -11.01
C PHE A 110 2.66 -16.72 -10.72
N MET A 111 3.92 -16.38 -10.94
CA MET A 111 5.07 -17.25 -10.70
C MET A 111 4.96 -18.62 -11.40
N GLY A 112 4.43 -18.65 -12.64
CA GLY A 112 4.19 -19.86 -13.41
C GLY A 112 2.92 -20.63 -13.03
N ILE A 113 2.09 -20.10 -12.15
CA ILE A 113 0.78 -20.64 -11.82
C ILE A 113 -0.25 -20.00 -12.75
N ALA A 114 -0.89 -20.81 -13.59
CA ALA A 114 -1.94 -20.35 -14.49
C ALA A 114 -3.14 -19.78 -13.72
N PRO A 115 -3.90 -18.85 -14.31
CA PRO A 115 -5.07 -18.24 -13.69
C PRO A 115 -6.03 -19.27 -13.08
N THR A 116 -6.36 -19.13 -11.82
CA THR A 116 -7.27 -20.07 -11.12
C THR A 116 -8.69 -19.53 -10.97
N GLY A 117 -8.91 -18.23 -11.18
CA GLY A 117 -10.17 -17.55 -10.90
C GLY A 117 -10.53 -17.45 -9.42
N LYS A 118 -9.66 -17.89 -8.51
CA LYS A 118 -9.92 -17.84 -7.08
C LYS A 118 -9.85 -16.41 -6.54
N ARG A 119 -10.75 -16.06 -5.64
CA ARG A 119 -10.61 -14.92 -4.75
C ARG A 119 -9.64 -15.29 -3.63
N ILE A 120 -8.60 -14.51 -3.41
CA ILE A 120 -7.57 -14.77 -2.41
C ILE A 120 -7.32 -13.53 -1.55
N LYS A 121 -6.68 -13.74 -0.41
CA LYS A 121 -6.17 -12.70 0.47
C LYS A 121 -4.65 -12.68 0.38
N ILE A 122 -4.09 -11.50 0.17
CA ILE A 122 -2.66 -11.23 0.04
C ILE A 122 -2.23 -10.43 1.26
N PRO A 123 -1.72 -11.07 2.33
CA PRO A 123 -1.33 -10.35 3.55
C PRO A 123 -0.11 -9.47 3.29
N TYR A 124 -0.08 -8.29 3.94
CA TYR A 124 1.04 -7.38 3.88
C TYR A 124 1.27 -6.63 5.19
N ILE A 125 2.51 -6.19 5.37
CA ILE A 125 2.93 -5.22 6.37
C ILE A 125 3.78 -4.20 5.64
N ASP A 126 3.40 -2.93 5.73
CA ASP A 126 4.01 -1.83 5.02
C ASP A 126 4.52 -0.74 5.96
N PHE A 127 5.66 -0.15 5.60
CA PHE A 127 6.18 1.09 6.16
C PHE A 127 6.42 2.06 5.01
N TRP A 128 5.79 3.20 5.05
CA TRP A 128 5.82 4.23 4.02
C TRP A 128 6.52 5.48 4.54
N ARG A 129 7.51 5.98 3.82
CA ARG A 129 8.15 7.26 4.11
C ARG A 129 7.70 8.31 3.11
N VAL A 130 7.22 9.44 3.62
CA VAL A 130 6.72 10.56 2.83
C VAL A 130 7.72 11.72 2.89
N GLU A 131 8.02 12.30 1.75
CA GLU A 131 8.79 13.51 1.59
C GLU A 131 8.07 14.43 0.59
N ASP A 132 8.05 15.71 0.84
CA ASP A 132 7.46 16.73 -0.04
C ASP A 132 6.08 16.36 -0.61
N GLY A 133 5.25 15.69 0.21
CA GLY A 133 3.88 15.32 -0.15
C GLY A 133 3.73 14.06 -1.01
N LYS A 134 4.82 13.31 -1.25
CA LYS A 134 4.80 12.04 -2.00
C LYS A 134 5.54 10.93 -1.26
N ILE A 135 5.27 9.70 -1.64
CA ILE A 135 5.95 8.52 -1.12
C ILE A 135 7.37 8.47 -1.71
N ALA A 136 8.39 8.48 -0.84
CA ALA A 136 9.79 8.38 -1.21
C ALA A 136 10.37 6.98 -0.97
N GLU A 137 9.79 6.22 -0.04
CA GLU A 137 10.25 4.86 0.27
C GLU A 137 9.09 4.00 0.77
N ASN A 138 9.10 2.72 0.40
CA ASN A 138 8.27 1.70 1.00
C ASN A 138 9.13 0.52 1.44
N ARG A 139 8.93 0.07 2.67
CA ARG A 139 9.45 -1.21 3.16
C ARG A 139 8.27 -2.13 3.41
N VAL A 140 8.22 -3.23 2.67
CA VAL A 140 7.05 -4.10 2.65
C VAL A 140 7.41 -5.56 2.85
N SER A 141 6.57 -6.26 3.58
CA SER A 141 6.53 -7.71 3.56
C SER A 141 5.19 -8.16 2.99
N VAL A 142 5.24 -8.84 1.83
CA VAL A 142 4.10 -9.51 1.22
C VAL A 142 4.22 -11.01 1.52
N ASP A 143 3.16 -11.61 2.05
CA ASP A 143 3.18 -13.02 2.41
C ASP A 143 2.97 -13.93 1.17
N PHE A 144 4.05 -14.13 0.41
CA PHE A 144 4.05 -15.02 -0.75
C PHE A 144 3.72 -16.47 -0.39
N PRO A 145 4.21 -17.05 0.72
CA PRO A 145 3.76 -18.34 1.19
C PRO A 145 2.26 -18.47 1.31
N ALA A 146 1.59 -17.49 1.89
CA ALA A 146 0.13 -17.49 2.02
C ALA A 146 -0.58 -17.39 0.66
N ILE A 147 -0.05 -16.59 -0.28
CA ILE A 147 -0.57 -16.54 -1.66
C ILE A 147 -0.45 -17.92 -2.31
N LEU A 148 0.74 -18.49 -2.30
CA LEU A 148 1.03 -19.78 -2.95
C LEU A 148 0.18 -20.91 -2.36
N ALA A 149 0.00 -20.96 -1.04
CA ALA A 149 -0.85 -21.94 -0.38
C ALA A 149 -2.32 -21.84 -0.84
N GLN A 150 -2.87 -20.62 -0.95
CA GLN A 150 -4.24 -20.40 -1.46
C GLN A 150 -4.38 -20.82 -2.94
N LEU A 151 -3.29 -20.72 -3.71
CA LEU A 151 -3.24 -21.18 -5.10
C LEU A 151 -2.93 -22.68 -5.23
N GLY A 152 -2.76 -23.40 -4.12
CA GLY A 152 -2.58 -24.86 -4.09
C GLY A 152 -1.13 -25.33 -4.13
N GLN A 153 -0.19 -24.43 -3.80
CA GLN A 153 1.24 -24.78 -3.70
C GLN A 153 1.65 -24.90 -2.25
N ASP A 154 2.21 -26.05 -1.87
CA ASP A 154 2.84 -26.25 -0.55
C ASP A 154 4.36 -26.06 -0.67
N ILE A 155 4.84 -24.85 -0.40
CA ILE A 155 6.26 -24.51 -0.47
C ILE A 155 7.09 -25.09 0.68
N PHE A 156 6.43 -25.51 1.77
CA PHE A 156 7.07 -26.11 2.93
C PHE A 156 7.13 -27.64 2.88
N ASN A 157 6.49 -28.26 1.87
CA ASN A 157 6.42 -29.73 1.71
C ASN A 157 5.94 -30.45 2.99
N GLY A 158 4.90 -29.93 3.63
CA GLY A 158 4.36 -30.45 4.88
C GLY A 158 5.26 -30.27 6.10
N LYS A 159 6.27 -29.37 6.04
CA LYS A 159 7.22 -29.12 7.15
C LYS A 159 7.08 -27.70 7.73
N GLY A 160 6.02 -26.98 7.42
CA GLY A 160 5.72 -25.70 8.07
C GLY A 160 5.49 -25.92 9.58
N TRP A 161 5.79 -24.89 10.38
CA TRP A 161 5.61 -24.99 11.84
C TRP A 161 4.15 -24.96 12.27
N ASP A 162 3.22 -24.59 11.39
CA ASP A 162 1.78 -24.79 11.53
C ASP A 162 1.41 -26.28 11.78
N GLN A 163 2.28 -27.21 11.35
CA GLN A 163 2.15 -28.63 11.69
C GLN A 163 2.35 -28.93 13.18
N LEU A 164 2.92 -28.01 13.94
CA LEU A 164 3.09 -28.12 15.40
C LEU A 164 1.86 -27.64 16.18
N ASP A 165 0.89 -27.03 15.50
CA ASP A 165 -0.34 -26.57 16.13
C ASP A 165 -1.17 -27.76 16.61
N SER A 166 -1.65 -27.70 17.84
CA SER A 166 -2.36 -28.81 18.50
C SER A 166 -3.71 -29.17 17.91
N LYS A 167 -4.17 -28.41 16.90
CA LYS A 167 -5.36 -28.71 16.09
C LYS A 167 -5.01 -28.51 14.62
N PRO A 168 -4.89 -29.60 13.85
CA PRO A 168 -4.75 -29.46 12.41
C PRO A 168 -5.97 -28.67 11.89
N PRO A 169 -5.76 -27.68 11.00
CA PRO A 169 -6.85 -26.91 10.44
C PRO A 169 -7.84 -27.87 9.77
N LYS A 170 -9.09 -27.85 10.22
CA LYS A 170 -10.19 -28.49 9.48
C LYS A 170 -10.38 -27.68 8.20
N ASN A 171 -9.78 -28.16 7.11
CA ASN A 171 -9.78 -27.53 5.78
C ASN A 171 -9.11 -26.15 5.80
N ALA A 172 -7.91 -26.05 5.23
CA ALA A 172 -7.12 -24.82 5.13
C ALA A 172 -7.79 -23.74 4.26
N SER A 173 -8.90 -23.20 4.72
CA SER A 173 -9.21 -21.80 4.49
C SER A 173 -8.42 -21.05 5.55
N LEU A 174 -7.32 -20.41 5.16
CA LEU A 174 -6.62 -19.46 6.03
C LEU A 174 -7.64 -18.40 6.46
N SER A 175 -8.29 -18.63 7.62
CA SER A 175 -9.07 -17.60 8.30
C SER A 175 -8.05 -16.76 9.04
N PHE A 176 -7.63 -15.67 8.46
CA PHE A 176 -7.00 -14.59 9.20
C PHE A 176 -8.08 -14.03 10.14
N ALA A 177 -7.85 -14.17 11.46
CA ALA A 177 -8.67 -13.55 12.49
C ALA A 177 -8.42 -12.05 12.53
#